data_6cf4e82944202dbab8149e4629caeb92
#
_entry.id   6cf4e82944202dbab8149e4629caeb92
#
_cell.length_a   1.000
_cell.length_b   1.000
_cell.length_c   1.000
_cell.angle_alpha   90.00
_cell.angle_beta   90.00
_cell.angle_gamma   90.00
#
_symmetry.space_group_name_H-M   'P 1'
#
loop_
_entity.id
_entity.type
_entity.pdbx_description
1 polymer ?
#
loop_
_entity_poly.entity_id
_entity_poly.type
_entity_poly.pdbx_seq_one_letter_code
_entity_poly.pdbx_strand_id
1 'polypeptide(L)'
;LNLLRGDATGRAARLIGGAPVVLPHGADGPVYMAFPPAAVTLSPSRPESSARNAWPGVVADLEQHGDLVRVTVDGVVPLLADVTPLAVAELSLQPGLPVWSSVKATEIEVYPA
;
A
#
# COMPACT_ATOMS: atom_id res chain seq x y z
N LEU A 1 -4.28 -9.79 3.47
CA LEU A 1 -3.09 -9.19 4.09
C LEU A 1 -2.06 -8.88 3.01
N ASN A 2 -1.58 -7.64 2.99
CA ASN A 2 -0.43 -7.29 2.16
C ASN A 2 0.84 -7.69 2.91
N LEU A 3 1.76 -8.37 2.22
CA LEU A 3 3.01 -8.81 2.78
C LEU A 3 4.14 -8.41 1.82
N LEU A 4 5.03 -7.54 2.30
CA LEU A 4 6.18 -7.07 1.53
C LEU A 4 7.46 -7.56 2.19
N ARG A 5 8.51 -7.74 1.40
CA ARG A 5 9.83 -8.09 1.90
C ARG A 5 10.86 -7.05 1.44
N GLY A 6 11.73 -6.66 2.35
CA GLY A 6 12.78 -5.69 2.05
C GLY A 6 13.92 -5.76 3.04
N ASP A 7 14.86 -4.85 2.87
CA ASP A 7 16.00 -4.67 3.76
C ASP A 7 15.86 -3.36 4.51
N ALA A 8 15.92 -3.42 5.84
CA ALA A 8 15.76 -2.27 6.71
C ALA A 8 17.10 -1.72 7.17
N THR A 9 17.17 -0.39 7.28
CA THR A 9 18.22 0.35 7.94
C THR A 9 17.57 1.49 8.70
N GLY A 10 17.57 1.40 10.04
CA GLY A 10 16.84 2.34 10.87
C GLY A 10 15.36 2.30 10.59
N ARG A 11 14.73 3.44 10.36
CA ARG A 11 13.29 3.54 10.10
C ARG A 11 12.92 3.52 8.62
N ALA A 12 13.81 3.06 7.79
CA ALA A 12 13.57 2.92 6.36
C ALA A 12 13.86 1.50 5.90
N ALA A 13 13.05 0.98 5.02
CA ALA A 13 13.29 -0.27 4.33
C ALA A 13 13.23 -0.04 2.82
N ARG A 14 13.90 -0.91 2.08
CA ARG A 14 13.90 -0.86 0.63
C ARG A 14 13.47 -2.21 0.08
N LEU A 15 12.47 -2.20 -0.77
CA LEU A 15 11.98 -3.41 -1.44
C LEU A 15 12.94 -3.84 -2.54
N ILE A 16 12.80 -5.07 -3.04
CA ILE A 16 13.64 -5.62 -4.10
C ILE A 16 13.67 -4.71 -5.33
N GLY A 17 12.55 -4.14 -5.73
CA GLY A 17 12.46 -3.20 -6.84
C GLY A 17 12.98 -1.79 -6.55
N GLY A 18 13.48 -1.53 -5.34
CA GLY A 18 14.03 -0.24 -4.94
C GLY A 18 13.04 0.72 -4.28
N ALA A 19 11.75 0.37 -4.22
CA ALA A 19 10.76 1.23 -3.60
C ALA A 19 11.03 1.39 -2.09
N PRO A 20 10.99 2.64 -1.57
CA PRO A 20 11.22 2.88 -0.15
C PRO A 20 9.97 2.67 0.68
N VAL A 21 10.14 2.23 1.91
CA VAL A 21 9.08 2.12 2.92
C VAL A 21 9.55 2.76 4.21
N VAL A 22 8.76 3.68 4.75
CA VAL A 22 8.99 4.25 6.08
C VAL A 22 8.36 3.34 7.12
N LEU A 23 9.13 2.93 8.11
CA LEU A 23 8.72 2.00 9.16
C LEU A 23 8.23 2.75 10.40
N PRO A 24 7.38 2.11 11.24
CA PRO A 24 6.90 2.72 12.48
C PRO A 24 7.99 2.82 13.56
N HIS A 25 9.02 1.98 13.48
CA HIS A 25 10.15 1.94 14.41
C HIS A 25 11.39 1.44 13.67
N GLY A 26 12.54 1.55 14.33
CA GLY A 26 13.82 1.10 13.76
C GLY A 26 13.89 -0.43 13.62
N ALA A 27 14.52 -0.87 12.54
CA ALA A 27 14.83 -2.27 12.28
C ALA A 27 16.09 -2.33 11.41
N ASP A 28 16.80 -3.46 11.44
CA ASP A 28 17.99 -3.64 10.62
C ASP A 28 18.00 -5.04 10.00
N GLY A 29 18.41 -5.10 8.74
CA GLY A 29 18.48 -6.33 7.97
C GLY A 29 17.18 -6.71 7.28
N PRO A 30 17.06 -7.96 6.84
CA PRO A 30 15.87 -8.43 6.12
C PRO A 30 14.64 -8.40 7.02
N VAL A 31 13.54 -7.87 6.49
CA VAL A 31 12.26 -7.76 7.20
C VAL A 31 11.10 -8.12 6.30
N TYR A 32 10.02 -8.61 6.93
CA TYR A 32 8.69 -8.60 6.35
C TYR A 32 7.91 -7.42 6.89
N MET A 33 7.10 -6.83 6.04
CA MET A 33 6.22 -5.72 6.38
C MET A 33 4.81 -6.10 5.99
N ALA A 34 3.89 -6.07 6.94
CA ALA A 34 2.53 -6.53 6.75
C ALA A 34 1.52 -5.46 7.11
N PHE A 35 0.48 -5.33 6.31
CA PHE A 35 -0.64 -4.43 6.59
C PHE A 35 -1.91 -4.93 5.91
N PRO A 36 -3.08 -4.74 6.54
CA PRO A 36 -4.33 -5.19 5.94
C PRO A 36 -4.73 -4.32 4.75
N PRO A 37 -5.46 -4.88 3.78
CA PRO A 37 -5.96 -4.09 2.66
C PRO A 37 -6.81 -2.89 3.08
N ALA A 38 -7.50 -2.98 4.22
CA ALA A 38 -8.31 -1.87 4.75
C ALA A 38 -7.47 -0.66 5.19
N ALA A 39 -6.17 -0.86 5.46
CA ALA A 39 -5.26 0.24 5.83
C ALA A 39 -4.78 1.05 4.62
N VAL A 40 -5.03 0.59 3.42
CA VAL A 40 -4.59 1.25 2.18
C VAL A 40 -5.63 2.28 1.74
N THR A 41 -5.17 3.51 1.50
CA THR A 41 -5.98 4.56 0.90
C THR A 41 -5.60 4.73 -0.56
N LEU A 42 -6.58 4.81 -1.42
CA LEU A 42 -6.38 5.12 -2.84
C LEU A 42 -6.73 6.58 -3.10
N SER A 43 -5.92 7.24 -3.90
CA SER A 43 -6.14 8.65 -4.26
C SER A 43 -5.69 8.91 -5.70
N PRO A 44 -6.26 9.95 -6.36
CA PRO A 44 -5.89 10.27 -7.75
C PRO A 44 -4.52 10.93 -7.86
N SER A 45 -4.04 11.53 -6.78
CA SER A 45 -2.75 12.20 -6.74
C SER A 45 -1.99 11.81 -5.48
N ARG A 46 -0.67 12.05 -5.47
CA ARG A 46 0.17 11.75 -4.33
C ARG A 46 -0.29 12.51 -3.09
N PRO A 47 -0.56 11.81 -1.97
CA PRO A 47 -0.87 12.47 -0.70
C PRO A 47 0.32 13.29 -0.20
N GLU A 48 0.05 14.46 0.40
CA GLU A 48 1.09 15.37 0.88
C GLU A 48 1.54 15.06 2.31
N SER A 49 1.00 14.04 2.94
CA SER A 49 1.36 13.70 4.33
C SER A 49 2.69 12.97 4.41
N SER A 50 3.64 13.51 5.19
CA SER A 50 4.93 12.86 5.45
C SER A 50 4.82 11.61 6.33
N ALA A 51 3.70 11.42 7.02
CA ALA A 51 3.47 10.24 7.87
C ALA A 51 3.02 9.01 7.09
N ARG A 52 2.82 9.14 5.80
CA ARG A 52 2.31 8.06 4.95
C ARG A 52 3.34 7.60 3.95
N ASN A 53 3.36 6.29 3.74
CA ASN A 53 3.98 5.72 2.57
C ASN A 53 3.03 5.92 1.39
N ALA A 54 3.55 6.30 0.24
CA ALA A 54 2.75 6.48 -0.96
C ALA A 54 3.52 5.97 -2.19
N TRP A 55 2.83 5.19 -3.01
CA TRP A 55 3.42 4.60 -4.22
C TRP A 55 2.45 4.75 -5.39
N PRO A 56 2.97 5.07 -6.59
CA PRO A 56 2.12 5.09 -7.78
C PRO A 56 1.81 3.67 -8.24
N GLY A 57 0.65 3.49 -8.83
CA GLY A 57 0.24 2.21 -9.38
C GLY A 57 -0.91 2.37 -10.36
N VAL A 58 -1.40 1.23 -10.81
CA VAL A 58 -2.51 1.15 -11.76
C VAL A 58 -3.51 0.12 -11.25
N VAL A 59 -4.78 0.45 -11.26
CA VAL A 59 -5.84 -0.49 -10.91
C VAL A 59 -5.82 -1.64 -11.92
N ALA A 60 -5.68 -2.87 -11.43
CA ALA A 60 -5.70 -4.07 -12.25
C ALA A 60 -7.06 -4.76 -12.24
N ASP A 61 -7.71 -4.81 -11.08
CA ASP A 61 -8.96 -5.52 -10.91
C ASP A 61 -9.74 -4.96 -9.72
N LEU A 62 -11.07 -5.16 -9.74
CA LEU A 62 -11.97 -4.84 -8.64
C LEU A 62 -12.88 -6.03 -8.40
N GLU A 63 -13.05 -6.41 -7.14
CA GLU A 63 -13.88 -7.55 -6.76
C GLU A 63 -14.68 -7.24 -5.50
N GLN A 64 -15.96 -7.58 -5.51
CA GLN A 64 -16.81 -7.48 -4.33
C GLN A 64 -16.23 -8.37 -3.22
N HIS A 65 -16.05 -7.81 -2.04
CA HIS A 65 -15.49 -8.52 -0.89
C HIS A 65 -16.26 -8.13 0.38
N GLY A 66 -17.33 -8.86 0.66
CA GLY A 66 -18.28 -8.47 1.71
C GLY A 66 -18.95 -7.14 1.37
N ASP A 67 -18.92 -6.20 2.29
CA ASP A 67 -19.47 -4.85 2.10
C ASP A 67 -18.48 -3.90 1.44
N LEU A 68 -17.26 -4.36 1.17
CA LEU A 68 -16.21 -3.58 0.57
C LEU A 68 -15.91 -4.06 -0.84
N VAL A 69 -15.10 -3.28 -1.54
CA VAL A 69 -14.57 -3.65 -2.85
C VAL A 69 -13.06 -3.82 -2.70
N ARG A 70 -12.57 -4.99 -3.06
CA ARG A 70 -11.13 -5.27 -3.07
C ARG A 70 -10.55 -4.87 -4.41
N VAL A 71 -9.62 -3.95 -4.36
CA VAL A 71 -8.93 -3.42 -5.53
C VAL A 71 -7.53 -3.99 -5.58
N THR A 72 -7.20 -4.66 -6.69
CA THR A 72 -5.82 -5.07 -6.96
C THR A 72 -5.10 -3.94 -7.65
N VAL A 73 -3.98 -3.50 -7.08
CA VAL A 73 -3.15 -2.44 -7.63
C VAL A 73 -1.81 -3.02 -8.05
N ASP A 74 -1.48 -2.85 -9.32
CA ASP A 74 -0.17 -3.20 -9.86
C ASP A 74 0.73 -1.96 -9.87
N GLY A 75 2.03 -2.17 -9.75
CA GLY A 75 3.00 -1.07 -9.77
C GLY A 75 4.28 -1.46 -9.08
N VAL A 76 5.05 -0.44 -8.67
CA VAL A 76 6.31 -0.66 -7.95
C VAL A 76 6.09 -1.39 -6.62
N VAL A 77 4.91 -1.25 -6.04
CA VAL A 77 4.47 -2.01 -4.86
C VAL A 77 3.12 -2.63 -5.18
N PRO A 78 3.08 -3.88 -5.64
CA PRO A 78 1.81 -4.59 -5.85
C PRO A 78 1.11 -4.80 -4.53
N LEU A 79 -0.17 -4.44 -4.46
CA LEU A 79 -0.91 -4.56 -3.21
C LEU A 79 -2.43 -4.67 -3.45
N LEU A 80 -3.13 -4.98 -2.36
CA LEU A 80 -4.58 -5.00 -2.30
C LEU A 80 -5.07 -3.85 -1.43
N ALA A 81 -6.15 -3.20 -1.85
CA ALA A 81 -6.83 -2.16 -1.08
C ALA A 81 -8.30 -2.53 -0.94
N ASP A 82 -8.83 -2.46 0.27
CA ASP A 82 -10.26 -2.62 0.51
C ASP A 82 -10.87 -1.23 0.70
N VAL A 83 -11.79 -0.88 -0.18
CA VAL A 83 -12.40 0.45 -0.23
C VAL A 83 -13.92 0.33 -0.23
N THR A 84 -14.60 1.43 0.10
CA THR A 84 -16.07 1.46 0.07
C THR A 84 -16.57 1.54 -1.38
N PRO A 85 -17.81 1.08 -1.63
CA PRO A 85 -18.44 1.31 -2.94
C PRO A 85 -18.54 2.79 -3.30
N LEU A 86 -18.72 3.66 -2.31
CA LEU A 86 -18.73 5.11 -2.54
C LEU A 86 -17.39 5.61 -3.06
N ALA A 87 -16.28 5.12 -2.50
CA ALA A 87 -14.94 5.48 -2.97
C ALA A 87 -14.71 5.02 -4.41
N VAL A 88 -15.20 3.83 -4.79
CA VAL A 88 -15.13 3.35 -6.17
C VAL A 88 -15.82 4.33 -7.11
N ALA A 89 -17.01 4.81 -6.72
CA ALA A 89 -17.77 5.75 -7.55
C ALA A 89 -17.09 7.13 -7.60
N GLU A 90 -16.68 7.66 -6.46
CA GLU A 90 -16.06 9.00 -6.40
C GLU A 90 -14.73 9.07 -7.14
N LEU A 91 -13.93 8.02 -7.07
CA LEU A 91 -12.63 7.95 -7.74
C LEU A 91 -12.72 7.40 -9.16
N SER A 92 -13.90 6.94 -9.58
CA SER A 92 -14.10 6.28 -10.88
C SER A 92 -13.13 5.11 -11.09
N LEU A 93 -12.97 4.29 -10.06
CA LEU A 93 -12.01 3.17 -10.13
C LEU A 93 -12.44 2.15 -11.18
N GLN A 94 -11.51 1.82 -12.05
CA GLN A 94 -11.69 0.81 -13.10
C GLN A 94 -10.32 0.30 -13.52
N PRO A 95 -10.23 -0.91 -14.09
CA PRO A 95 -8.97 -1.42 -14.60
C PRO A 95 -8.29 -0.44 -15.56
N GLY A 96 -7.00 -0.22 -15.37
CA GLY A 96 -6.21 0.70 -16.16
C GLY A 96 -6.09 2.12 -15.60
N LEU A 97 -6.85 2.45 -14.55
CA LEU A 97 -6.78 3.79 -13.96
C LEU A 97 -5.53 3.95 -13.12
N PRO A 98 -4.68 4.99 -13.37
CA PRO A 98 -3.58 5.31 -12.48
C PRO A 98 -4.11 5.80 -11.13
N VAL A 99 -3.49 5.32 -10.04
CA VAL A 99 -3.83 5.71 -8.67
C VAL A 99 -2.56 5.81 -7.84
N TRP A 100 -2.66 6.50 -6.70
CA TRP A 100 -1.68 6.44 -5.64
C TRP A 100 -2.23 5.59 -4.51
N SER A 101 -1.42 4.64 -4.04
CA SER A 101 -1.71 3.84 -2.85
C SER A 101 -0.92 4.41 -1.70
N SER A 102 -1.55 4.60 -0.55
CA SER A 102 -0.86 5.09 0.63
C SER A 102 -1.25 4.30 1.87
N VAL A 103 -0.29 4.16 2.79
CA VAL A 103 -0.49 3.52 4.08
C VAL A 103 0.32 4.27 5.13
N LYS A 104 -0.28 4.52 6.29
CA LYS A 104 0.43 5.14 7.40
C LYS A 104 1.51 4.18 7.93
N ALA A 105 2.68 4.70 8.26
CA ALA A 105 3.74 3.88 8.84
C ALA A 105 3.27 3.11 10.08
N THR A 106 2.42 3.71 10.90
CA THR A 106 1.87 3.08 12.11
C THR A 106 0.96 1.89 11.85
N GLU A 107 0.45 1.72 10.64
CA GLU A 107 -0.38 0.59 10.24
C GLU A 107 0.45 -0.62 9.76
N ILE A 108 1.75 -0.45 9.62
CA ILE A 108 2.64 -1.50 9.15
C ILE A 108 3.20 -2.27 10.34
N GLU A 109 3.06 -3.59 10.30
CA GLU A 109 3.73 -4.48 11.25
C GLU A 109 5.01 -4.99 10.62
N VAL A 110 6.10 -4.96 11.39
CA VAL A 110 7.43 -5.33 10.92
C VAL A 110 7.88 -6.59 11.64
N TYR A 111 8.32 -7.58 10.87
CA TYR A 111 8.82 -8.84 11.39
C TYR A 111 10.20 -9.12 10.81
N PRO A 112 11.12 -9.73 11.59
CA PRO A 112 12.38 -10.22 11.03
C PRO A 112 12.11 -11.27 9.95
N ALA A 113 12.84 -11.17 8.88
CA ALA A 113 12.77 -12.18 7.81
C ALA A 113 13.84 -13.26 8.00
#